data_76e2f0529c1c2b7cf0aa960b77f89990
#
_entry.id   76e2f0529c1c2b7cf0aa960b77f89990
#
_cell.length_a   1.000
_cell.length_b   1.000
_cell.length_c   1.000
_cell.angle_alpha   90.00
_cell.angle_beta   90.00
_cell.angle_gamma   90.00
#
_symmetry.space_group_name_H-M   'P 1'
#
loop_
_entity.id
_entity.type
_entity.pdbx_description
1 polymer ?
#
loop_
_entity_poly.entity_id
_entity_poly.type
_entity_poly.pdbx_seq_one_letter_code
_entity_poly.pdbx_strand_id
1 'polypeptide(L)'
;MVERGGSDLHVTTNSAPQIRIDGKLTPLDMPVLTAPETKQLAYSVLTDAQKHRFEENLELDLSFGIKGLARFRANIFNQRGATAAVYRQIPYEILGFRELGLPTVVEDICNRPRGLVLVTGPTGSGKSTTLAAMIDKINRERHEHIITIEDPVEFLHSHKSCIVNQRELHADTHSFANSLKSALRQDPDVVLIGEMRDLETIESALRIAETGHLTFGTLHTNSAAQTINRVVDVFPSHQQPQIRAQLSFVLEGIMCQSLLPKANGKGRVMAMEILVPNAAIRNLIREDKVHQIYSMMQTGQAKYGMQTFNQSLATLYFKKHITLQVALARSSNPDELQEMISRGAGVLTPQNTPPSAGSRPRTA
;
A
#
# COMPACT_ATOMS: atom_id res chain seq x y z
N MET A 1 -19.18 -0.97 18.12
CA MET A 1 -18.64 -1.18 16.77
C MET A 1 -17.69 -2.37 16.76
N VAL A 2 -16.59 -2.35 17.52
CA VAL A 2 -15.55 -3.41 17.52
C VAL A 2 -16.14 -4.79 17.80
N GLU A 3 -16.89 -4.96 18.89
CA GLU A 3 -17.53 -6.22 19.28
C GLU A 3 -18.51 -6.79 18.24
N ARG A 4 -19.08 -5.93 17.39
CA ARG A 4 -20.03 -6.32 16.34
C ARG A 4 -19.36 -6.46 14.96
N GLY A 5 -18.03 -6.36 14.86
CA GLY A 5 -17.30 -6.46 13.62
C GLY A 5 -17.58 -5.33 12.63
N GLY A 6 -17.98 -4.15 13.12
CA GLY A 6 -18.23 -2.98 12.28
C GLY A 6 -16.96 -2.27 11.89
N SER A 7 -16.86 -1.81 10.64
CA SER A 7 -15.70 -1.08 10.13
C SER A 7 -15.71 0.40 10.48
N ASP A 8 -16.88 1.03 10.49
CA ASP A 8 -17.05 2.46 10.74
C ASP A 8 -18.21 2.72 11.72
N LEU A 9 -18.06 3.72 12.58
CA LEU A 9 -19.13 4.28 13.42
C LEU A 9 -19.45 5.69 12.94
N HIS A 10 -20.72 5.93 12.67
CA HIS A 10 -21.27 7.24 12.29
C HIS A 10 -22.07 7.82 13.43
N VAL A 11 -21.72 9.02 13.85
CA VAL A 11 -22.41 9.81 14.89
C VAL A 11 -22.90 11.11 14.27
N THR A 12 -24.19 11.29 14.18
CA THR A 12 -24.80 12.49 13.60
C THR A 12 -26.12 12.84 14.31
N THR A 13 -26.52 14.12 14.27
CA THR A 13 -27.76 14.58 14.90
C THR A 13 -28.99 14.01 14.18
N ASN A 14 -30.09 13.87 14.92
CA ASN A 14 -31.39 13.34 14.45
C ASN A 14 -31.30 11.88 13.93
N SER A 15 -30.32 11.12 14.37
CA SER A 15 -30.17 9.70 14.07
C SER A 15 -29.63 8.97 15.30
N ALA A 16 -30.02 7.72 15.49
CA ALA A 16 -29.26 6.85 16.37
C ALA A 16 -27.85 6.65 15.77
N PRO A 17 -26.80 6.42 16.59
CA PRO A 17 -25.50 6.05 16.05
C PRO A 17 -25.61 4.83 15.14
N GLN A 18 -24.87 4.85 14.02
CA GLN A 18 -24.90 3.76 13.04
C GLN A 18 -23.53 3.16 12.88
N ILE A 19 -23.47 1.85 12.71
CA ILE A 19 -22.24 1.13 12.39
C ILE A 19 -22.32 0.56 10.97
N ARG A 20 -21.17 0.53 10.29
CA ARG A 20 -21.06 -0.12 8.99
C ARG A 20 -20.59 -1.55 9.17
N ILE A 21 -21.45 -2.52 8.81
CA ILE A 21 -21.16 -3.96 8.80
C ILE A 21 -21.32 -4.46 7.36
N ASP A 22 -20.32 -5.15 6.83
CA ASP A 22 -20.31 -5.67 5.44
C ASP A 22 -20.73 -4.63 4.38
N GLY A 23 -20.30 -3.38 4.58
CA GLY A 23 -20.59 -2.26 3.68
C GLY A 23 -21.94 -1.57 3.89
N LYS A 24 -22.84 -2.10 4.74
CA LYS A 24 -24.16 -1.54 5.01
C LYS A 24 -24.20 -0.81 6.35
N LEU A 25 -24.83 0.37 6.39
CA LEU A 25 -25.10 1.09 7.64
C LEU A 25 -26.25 0.43 8.38
N THR A 26 -26.03 0.15 9.65
CA THR A 26 -27.00 -0.46 10.56
C THR A 26 -27.10 0.40 11.82
N PRO A 27 -28.31 0.89 12.20
CA PRO A 27 -28.48 1.65 13.43
C PRO A 27 -28.21 0.79 14.66
N LEU A 28 -27.62 1.40 15.68
CA LEU A 28 -27.51 0.82 17.01
C LEU A 28 -28.86 0.97 17.74
N ASP A 29 -29.12 0.06 18.65
CA ASP A 29 -30.26 0.15 19.57
C ASP A 29 -29.92 1.17 20.68
N MET A 30 -29.94 2.45 20.27
CA MET A 30 -29.63 3.61 21.10
C MET A 30 -30.58 4.77 20.73
N PRO A 31 -30.82 5.73 21.63
CA PRO A 31 -31.63 6.89 21.33
C PRO A 31 -31.10 7.68 20.13
N VAL A 32 -32.01 8.41 19.50
CA VAL A 32 -31.68 9.41 18.48
C VAL A 32 -30.91 10.56 19.15
N LEU A 33 -29.75 10.92 18.60
CA LEU A 33 -28.87 11.90 19.17
C LEU A 33 -29.32 13.34 18.83
N THR A 34 -29.21 14.21 19.81
CA THR A 34 -29.37 15.67 19.66
C THR A 34 -28.05 16.32 19.26
N ALA A 35 -28.08 17.58 18.80
CA ALA A 35 -26.89 18.34 18.45
C ALA A 35 -25.91 18.56 19.63
N PRO A 36 -26.35 18.84 20.87
CA PRO A 36 -25.44 18.86 22.01
C PRO A 36 -24.76 17.53 22.31
N GLU A 37 -25.52 16.41 22.19
CA GLU A 37 -24.96 15.06 22.43
C GLU A 37 -23.92 14.67 21.39
N THR A 38 -24.17 14.96 20.11
CA THR A 38 -23.17 14.66 19.06
C THR A 38 -21.90 15.47 19.27
N LYS A 39 -22.00 16.76 19.65
CA LYS A 39 -20.85 17.60 20.01
C LYS A 39 -20.10 17.03 21.21
N GLN A 40 -20.80 16.64 22.26
CA GLN A 40 -20.21 16.07 23.48
C GLN A 40 -19.45 14.76 23.16
N LEU A 41 -20.06 13.87 22.38
CA LEU A 41 -19.44 12.61 21.96
C LEU A 41 -18.18 12.86 21.12
N ALA A 42 -18.24 13.75 20.12
CA ALA A 42 -17.10 14.11 19.31
C ALA A 42 -15.97 14.73 20.14
N TYR A 43 -16.31 15.63 21.08
CA TYR A 43 -15.33 16.32 21.93
C TYR A 43 -14.68 15.42 22.98
N SER A 44 -15.33 14.31 23.35
CA SER A 44 -14.81 13.37 24.34
C SER A 44 -13.49 12.69 23.94
N VAL A 45 -13.18 12.65 22.65
CA VAL A 45 -11.94 12.06 22.11
C VAL A 45 -10.90 13.10 21.70
N LEU A 46 -11.19 14.39 21.87
CA LEU A 46 -10.32 15.50 21.47
C LEU A 46 -9.53 16.06 22.66
N THR A 47 -8.27 16.38 22.43
CA THR A 47 -7.48 17.26 23.29
C THR A 47 -7.97 18.72 23.14
N ASP A 48 -7.62 19.59 24.10
CA ASP A 48 -8.05 20.99 24.04
C ASP A 48 -7.48 21.71 22.80
N ALA A 49 -6.25 21.41 22.40
CA ALA A 49 -5.66 21.95 21.17
C ALA A 49 -6.43 21.49 19.91
N GLN A 50 -6.89 20.24 19.89
CA GLN A 50 -7.69 19.68 18.78
C GLN A 50 -9.10 20.31 18.75
N LYS A 51 -9.71 20.61 19.90
CA LYS A 51 -10.99 21.33 19.96
C LYS A 51 -10.87 22.74 19.37
N HIS A 52 -9.84 23.51 19.74
CA HIS A 52 -9.58 24.82 19.15
C HIS A 52 -9.40 24.74 17.63
N ARG A 53 -8.57 23.80 17.17
CA ARG A 53 -8.35 23.59 15.74
C ARG A 53 -9.64 23.22 14.99
N PHE A 54 -10.49 22.40 15.60
CA PHE A 54 -11.81 22.06 15.03
C PHE A 54 -12.75 23.26 14.98
N GLU A 55 -12.78 24.08 16.03
CA GLU A 55 -13.62 25.29 16.09
C GLU A 55 -13.20 26.34 15.05
N GLU A 56 -11.90 26.43 14.71
CA GLU A 56 -11.39 27.31 13.66
C GLU A 56 -11.66 26.78 12.25
N ASN A 57 -11.43 25.48 12.01
CA ASN A 57 -11.48 24.90 10.66
C ASN A 57 -12.82 24.25 10.31
N LEU A 58 -13.71 24.02 11.29
CA LEU A 58 -15.01 23.36 11.17
C LEU A 58 -14.94 21.88 10.76
N GLU A 59 -13.76 21.34 10.58
CA GLU A 59 -13.44 19.94 10.29
C GLU A 59 -12.09 19.55 10.87
N LEU A 60 -11.95 18.29 11.26
CA LEU A 60 -10.72 17.78 11.84
C LEU A 60 -10.56 16.28 11.54
N ASP A 61 -9.44 15.91 10.91
CA ASP A 61 -8.94 14.55 10.84
C ASP A 61 -7.96 14.30 12.00
N LEU A 62 -8.11 13.14 12.65
CA LEU A 62 -7.21 12.71 13.72
C LEU A 62 -7.20 11.19 13.84
N SER A 63 -6.22 10.67 14.57
CA SER A 63 -6.24 9.29 15.02
C SER A 63 -6.07 9.21 16.54
N PHE A 64 -6.66 8.21 17.16
CA PHE A 64 -6.51 7.95 18.58
C PHE A 64 -6.62 6.45 18.89
N GLY A 65 -6.04 6.02 20.00
CA GLY A 65 -6.10 4.65 20.46
C GLY A 65 -6.88 4.51 21.77
N ILE A 66 -7.69 3.45 21.86
CA ILE A 66 -8.27 3.01 23.13
C ILE A 66 -7.50 1.77 23.56
N LYS A 67 -6.77 1.90 24.67
CA LYS A 67 -5.91 0.83 25.19
C LYS A 67 -6.69 -0.47 25.39
N GLY A 68 -6.19 -1.55 24.80
CA GLY A 68 -6.81 -2.87 24.89
C GLY A 68 -8.02 -3.10 23.98
N LEU A 69 -8.43 -2.10 23.17
CA LEU A 69 -9.59 -2.22 22.28
C LEU A 69 -9.21 -2.09 20.80
N ALA A 70 -8.87 -0.90 20.35
CA ALA A 70 -8.50 -0.62 18.95
C ALA A 70 -7.91 0.79 18.80
N ARG A 71 -7.29 1.06 17.63
CA ARG A 71 -7.00 2.40 17.15
C ARG A 71 -8.11 2.83 16.19
N PHE A 72 -8.37 4.13 16.15
CA PHE A 72 -9.41 4.71 15.31
C PHE A 72 -8.86 5.90 14.54
N ARG A 73 -9.21 5.98 13.26
CA ARG A 73 -9.17 7.22 12.49
C ARG A 73 -10.52 7.89 12.62
N ALA A 74 -10.54 9.16 12.98
CA ALA A 74 -11.74 9.95 13.12
C ALA A 74 -11.71 11.14 12.18
N ASN A 75 -12.84 11.42 11.55
CA ASN A 75 -13.12 12.70 10.91
C ASN A 75 -14.31 13.33 11.65
N ILE A 76 -14.10 14.52 12.20
CA ILE A 76 -15.12 15.32 12.89
C ILE A 76 -15.39 16.55 12.03
N PHE A 77 -16.65 16.84 11.76
CA PHE A 77 -17.05 17.92 10.86
C PHE A 77 -18.38 18.54 11.27
N ASN A 78 -18.61 19.79 10.84
CA ASN A 78 -19.89 20.44 11.03
C ASN A 78 -20.80 20.23 9.82
N GLN A 79 -22.08 19.96 10.11
CA GLN A 79 -23.13 19.85 9.11
C GLN A 79 -24.41 20.51 9.63
N ARG A 80 -25.03 21.43 8.87
CA ARG A 80 -26.27 22.14 9.23
C ARG A 80 -26.26 22.73 10.66
N GLY A 81 -25.11 23.28 11.06
CA GLY A 81 -24.93 23.89 12.39
C GLY A 81 -24.75 22.89 13.55
N ALA A 82 -24.64 21.59 13.28
CA ALA A 82 -24.38 20.56 14.27
C ALA A 82 -23.11 19.78 13.96
N THR A 83 -22.45 19.28 15.01
CA THR A 83 -21.25 18.44 14.88
C THR A 83 -21.63 17.00 14.53
N ALA A 84 -20.91 16.41 13.58
CA ALA A 84 -20.98 14.99 13.25
C ALA A 84 -19.57 14.39 13.29
N ALA A 85 -19.48 13.06 13.40
CA ALA A 85 -18.21 12.36 13.42
C ALA A 85 -18.33 10.98 12.78
N VAL A 86 -17.26 10.56 12.09
CA VAL A 86 -17.08 9.21 11.56
C VAL A 86 -15.80 8.64 12.14
N TYR A 87 -15.91 7.47 12.73
CA TYR A 87 -14.78 6.75 13.33
C TYR A 87 -14.57 5.45 12.56
N ARG A 88 -13.38 5.28 11.96
CA ARG A 88 -12.97 4.05 11.31
C ARG A 88 -12.04 3.25 12.21
N GLN A 89 -12.37 1.99 12.41
CA GLN A 89 -11.48 1.08 13.15
C GLN A 89 -10.24 0.76 12.33
N ILE A 90 -9.08 0.85 12.98
CA ILE A 90 -7.79 0.41 12.48
C ILE A 90 -7.44 -0.91 13.18
N PRO A 91 -7.27 -2.02 12.45
CA PRO A 91 -6.90 -3.30 13.05
C PRO A 91 -5.55 -3.22 13.75
N TYR A 92 -5.40 -3.85 14.91
CA TYR A 92 -4.10 -4.02 15.56
C TYR A 92 -3.27 -5.15 14.94
N GLU A 93 -3.95 -6.14 14.36
CA GLU A 93 -3.30 -7.32 13.83
C GLU A 93 -2.75 -7.04 12.43
N ILE A 94 -1.46 -7.31 12.27
CA ILE A 94 -0.78 -7.23 10.98
C ILE A 94 -0.77 -8.63 10.40
N LEU A 95 -1.47 -8.82 9.30
CA LEU A 95 -1.54 -10.09 8.58
C LEU A 95 -0.20 -10.44 7.94
N GLY A 96 0.14 -11.72 7.96
CA GLY A 96 1.36 -12.22 7.36
C GLY A 96 1.30 -12.36 5.83
N PHE A 97 2.44 -12.60 5.21
CA PHE A 97 2.57 -12.75 3.75
C PHE A 97 1.66 -13.84 3.17
N ARG A 98 1.56 -14.99 3.86
CA ARG A 98 0.71 -16.12 3.44
C ARG A 98 -0.77 -15.78 3.48
N GLU A 99 -1.21 -15.09 4.51
CA GLU A 99 -2.61 -14.70 4.71
C GLU A 99 -3.04 -13.68 3.67
N LEU A 100 -2.14 -12.76 3.31
CA LEU A 100 -2.35 -11.78 2.26
C LEU A 100 -2.21 -12.36 0.84
N GLY A 101 -1.64 -13.56 0.70
CA GLY A 101 -1.35 -14.16 -0.60
C GLY A 101 -0.26 -13.42 -1.37
N LEU A 102 0.69 -12.81 -0.68
CA LEU A 102 1.81 -12.08 -1.29
C LEU A 102 2.78 -13.08 -1.96
N PRO A 103 3.20 -12.81 -3.21
CA PRO A 103 4.23 -13.62 -3.88
C PRO A 103 5.59 -13.57 -3.16
N THR A 104 6.36 -14.63 -3.25
CA THR A 104 7.68 -14.75 -2.59
C THR A 104 8.67 -13.65 -2.98
N VAL A 105 8.60 -13.13 -4.21
CA VAL A 105 9.44 -12.00 -4.65
C VAL A 105 9.26 -10.75 -3.77
N VAL A 106 8.11 -10.56 -3.12
CA VAL A 106 7.89 -9.45 -2.18
C VAL A 106 8.74 -9.65 -0.92
N GLU A 107 8.98 -10.90 -0.51
CA GLU A 107 9.92 -11.20 0.59
C GLU A 107 11.36 -10.85 0.20
N ASP A 108 11.76 -11.18 -1.04
CA ASP A 108 13.09 -10.85 -1.56
C ASP A 108 13.31 -9.34 -1.63
N ILE A 109 12.26 -8.58 -1.96
CA ILE A 109 12.29 -7.11 -1.97
C ILE A 109 12.50 -6.55 -0.54
N CYS A 110 11.89 -7.15 0.49
CA CYS A 110 12.11 -6.76 1.90
C CYS A 110 13.55 -6.98 2.36
N ASN A 111 14.28 -7.92 1.71
CA ASN A 111 15.67 -8.23 2.04
C ASN A 111 16.69 -7.33 1.31
N ARG A 112 16.25 -6.39 0.48
CA ARG A 112 17.14 -5.42 -0.16
C ARG A 112 17.79 -4.52 0.88
N PRO A 113 19.10 -4.23 0.76
CA PRO A 113 19.80 -3.38 1.73
C PRO A 113 19.42 -1.91 1.58
N ARG A 114 19.02 -1.48 0.39
CA ARG A 114 18.72 -0.08 0.03
C ARG A 114 17.92 0.01 -1.25
N GLY A 115 17.41 1.19 -1.54
CA GLY A 115 16.73 1.53 -2.77
C GLY A 115 15.28 1.91 -2.54
N LEU A 116 14.55 2.18 -3.62
CA LEU A 116 13.16 2.63 -3.61
C LEU A 116 12.21 1.49 -3.99
N VAL A 117 11.24 1.24 -3.15
CA VAL A 117 10.16 0.27 -3.36
C VAL A 117 8.82 1.00 -3.34
N LEU A 118 8.02 0.83 -4.38
CA LEU A 118 6.74 1.53 -4.52
C LEU A 118 5.58 0.52 -4.49
N VAL A 119 4.61 0.77 -3.60
CA VAL A 119 3.35 0.04 -3.53
C VAL A 119 2.23 0.94 -3.99
N THR A 120 1.58 0.59 -5.10
CA THR A 120 0.63 1.47 -5.76
C THR A 120 -0.72 0.81 -6.00
N GLY A 121 -1.71 1.59 -6.40
CA GLY A 121 -3.07 1.15 -6.65
C GLY A 121 -4.10 2.14 -6.12
N PRO A 122 -5.38 1.98 -6.48
CA PRO A 122 -6.45 2.88 -6.05
C PRO A 122 -6.65 2.85 -4.53
N THR A 123 -7.40 3.81 -4.01
CA THR A 123 -7.81 3.82 -2.61
C THR A 123 -8.57 2.53 -2.28
N GLY A 124 -8.24 1.92 -1.13
CA GLY A 124 -8.85 0.66 -0.71
C GLY A 124 -8.30 -0.60 -1.41
N SER A 125 -7.20 -0.49 -2.18
CA SER A 125 -6.54 -1.65 -2.80
C SER A 125 -5.67 -2.47 -1.84
N GLY A 126 -5.52 -2.04 -0.58
CA GLY A 126 -4.76 -2.75 0.46
C GLY A 126 -3.29 -2.36 0.54
N LYS A 127 -2.87 -1.22 -0.02
CA LYS A 127 -1.46 -0.75 0.02
C LYS A 127 -0.88 -0.72 1.43
N SER A 128 -1.58 -0.08 2.35
CA SER A 128 -1.14 0.04 3.75
C SER A 128 -1.03 -1.33 4.44
N THR A 129 -1.95 -2.26 4.14
CA THR A 129 -1.90 -3.63 4.68
C THR A 129 -0.67 -4.38 4.16
N THR A 130 -0.36 -4.26 2.86
CA THR A 130 0.83 -4.86 2.26
C THR A 130 2.11 -4.26 2.85
N LEU A 131 2.19 -2.94 2.95
CA LEU A 131 3.33 -2.25 3.55
C LEU A 131 3.50 -2.61 5.03
N ALA A 132 2.40 -2.70 5.79
CA ALA A 132 2.45 -3.13 7.18
C ALA A 132 3.05 -4.54 7.31
N ALA A 133 2.65 -5.48 6.44
CA ALA A 133 3.24 -6.82 6.42
C ALA A 133 4.73 -6.80 6.06
N MET A 134 5.15 -5.96 5.08
CA MET A 134 6.55 -5.81 4.70
C MET A 134 7.39 -5.21 5.82
N ILE A 135 6.92 -4.15 6.45
CA ILE A 135 7.58 -3.52 7.61
C ILE A 135 7.64 -4.48 8.79
N ASP A 136 6.57 -5.23 9.06
CA ASP A 136 6.54 -6.19 10.16
C ASP A 136 7.51 -7.36 9.93
N LYS A 137 7.67 -7.83 8.67
CA LYS A 137 8.70 -8.81 8.31
C LYS A 137 10.10 -8.27 8.60
N ILE A 138 10.43 -7.07 8.12
CA ILE A 138 11.71 -6.41 8.38
C ILE A 138 11.94 -6.27 9.89
N ASN A 139 10.94 -5.79 10.62
CA ASN A 139 10.99 -5.60 12.06
C ASN A 139 11.24 -6.89 12.86
N ARG A 140 10.84 -8.05 12.33
CA ARG A 140 11.11 -9.35 12.97
C ARG A 140 12.50 -9.92 12.65
N GLU A 141 12.99 -9.69 11.43
CA GLU A 141 14.11 -10.44 10.88
C GLU A 141 15.42 -9.64 10.82
N ARG A 142 15.35 -8.30 10.85
CA ARG A 142 16.52 -7.41 10.79
C ARG A 142 16.72 -6.70 12.13
N HIS A 143 17.92 -6.15 12.35
CA HIS A 143 18.29 -5.38 13.54
C HIS A 143 18.61 -3.95 13.13
N GLU A 144 17.59 -3.16 12.87
CA GLU A 144 17.68 -1.88 12.18
C GLU A 144 16.74 -0.84 12.78
N HIS A 145 16.91 0.41 12.35
CA HIS A 145 16.01 1.50 12.69
C HIS A 145 15.04 1.79 11.54
N ILE A 146 13.76 1.60 11.81
CA ILE A 146 12.66 1.88 10.87
C ILE A 146 11.99 3.18 11.26
N ILE A 147 11.88 4.11 10.31
CA ILE A 147 11.11 5.36 10.48
C ILE A 147 9.94 5.33 9.51
N THR A 148 8.72 5.57 10.02
CA THR A 148 7.56 5.79 9.16
C THR A 148 7.06 7.23 9.28
N ILE A 149 6.56 7.78 8.17
CA ILE A 149 5.94 9.10 8.10
C ILE A 149 4.62 8.92 7.37
N GLU A 150 3.50 9.11 8.07
CA GLU A 150 2.17 8.70 7.62
C GLU A 150 1.11 9.79 7.88
N ASP A 151 -0.01 9.73 7.14
CA ASP A 151 -1.14 10.66 7.29
C ASP A 151 -2.50 9.94 7.14
N PRO A 152 -3.06 9.45 8.26
CA PRO A 152 -2.44 9.16 9.56
C PRO A 152 -1.72 7.79 9.59
N VAL A 153 -1.15 7.41 10.75
CA VAL A 153 -0.63 6.06 10.99
C VAL A 153 -1.78 5.05 10.96
N GLU A 154 -1.73 4.11 10.00
CA GLU A 154 -2.79 3.09 9.81
C GLU A 154 -2.52 1.79 10.58
N PHE A 155 -1.25 1.39 10.78
CA PHE A 155 -0.89 0.19 11.54
C PHE A 155 0.18 0.54 12.57
N LEU A 156 -0.01 0.05 13.81
CA LEU A 156 0.99 0.25 14.85
C LEU A 156 1.98 -0.91 14.87
N HIS A 157 3.26 -0.56 14.78
CA HIS A 157 4.35 -1.50 14.88
C HIS A 157 5.00 -1.41 16.26
N SER A 158 4.92 -2.48 17.05
CA SER A 158 5.74 -2.60 18.25
C SER A 158 7.20 -2.84 17.86
N HIS A 159 8.15 -2.39 18.69
CA HIS A 159 9.54 -2.80 18.53
C HIS A 159 9.66 -4.32 18.67
N LYS A 160 10.40 -4.95 17.75
CA LYS A 160 10.74 -6.38 17.77
C LYS A 160 12.25 -6.53 17.73
N SER A 161 12.81 -6.96 16.61
CA SER A 161 14.26 -6.94 16.40
C SER A 161 14.77 -5.56 15.96
N CYS A 162 13.90 -4.76 15.35
CA CYS A 162 14.16 -3.37 14.98
C CYS A 162 13.60 -2.38 16.01
N ILE A 163 14.14 -1.16 15.99
CA ILE A 163 13.48 0.01 16.57
C ILE A 163 12.55 0.60 15.50
N VAL A 164 11.29 0.86 15.83
CA VAL A 164 10.32 1.44 14.90
C VAL A 164 9.81 2.76 15.47
N ASN A 165 10.08 3.86 14.78
CA ASN A 165 9.56 5.18 15.11
C ASN A 165 8.56 5.60 14.03
N GLN A 166 7.29 5.72 14.41
CA GLN A 166 6.21 6.12 13.53
C GLN A 166 5.84 7.57 13.82
N ARG A 167 5.82 8.40 12.77
CA ARG A 167 5.52 9.82 12.86
C ARG A 167 4.27 10.14 12.07
N GLU A 168 3.26 10.67 12.74
CA GLU A 168 2.00 11.07 12.14
C GLU A 168 2.03 12.55 11.74
N LEU A 169 1.55 12.86 10.54
CA LEU A 169 1.42 14.23 10.07
C LEU A 169 0.45 14.99 10.98
N HIS A 170 0.78 16.24 11.28
CA HIS A 170 0.05 17.15 12.17
C HIS A 170 0.05 16.79 13.67
N ALA A 171 0.46 15.56 14.04
CA ALA A 171 0.65 15.17 15.44
C ALA A 171 2.12 15.21 15.85
N ASP A 172 3.01 14.59 15.04
CA ASP A 172 4.42 14.43 15.34
C ASP A 172 5.32 15.23 14.40
N THR A 173 4.78 15.73 13.30
CA THR A 173 5.47 16.56 12.31
C THR A 173 4.52 17.50 11.58
N HIS A 174 5.03 18.65 11.14
CA HIS A 174 4.20 19.64 10.43
C HIS A 174 4.02 19.36 8.94
N SER A 175 4.97 18.64 8.30
CA SER A 175 4.87 18.28 6.88
C SER A 175 5.72 17.05 6.57
N PHE A 176 5.36 16.33 5.50
CA PHE A 176 6.18 15.24 4.97
C PHE A 176 7.61 15.71 4.64
N ALA A 177 7.75 16.83 3.94
CA ALA A 177 9.04 17.38 3.55
C ALA A 177 9.96 17.66 4.74
N ASN A 178 9.43 18.30 5.81
CA ASN A 178 10.19 18.58 7.02
C ASN A 178 10.61 17.29 7.74
N SER A 179 9.71 16.33 7.81
CA SER A 179 9.99 15.04 8.44
C SER A 179 11.05 14.26 7.68
N LEU A 180 10.97 14.20 6.35
CA LEU A 180 11.92 13.50 5.50
C LEU A 180 13.33 14.14 5.52
N LYS A 181 13.40 15.48 5.53
CA LYS A 181 14.69 16.20 5.72
C LYS A 181 15.33 15.87 7.06
N SER A 182 14.52 15.72 8.11
CA SER A 182 15.00 15.37 9.45
C SER A 182 15.35 13.89 9.58
N ALA A 183 14.63 13.01 8.89
CA ALA A 183 14.80 11.56 8.97
C ALA A 183 16.26 11.15 8.68
N LEU A 184 16.92 11.74 7.69
CA LEU A 184 18.32 11.46 7.36
C LEU A 184 19.32 11.75 8.50
N ARG A 185 18.93 12.48 9.55
CA ARG A 185 19.73 12.77 10.75
C ARG A 185 19.32 11.93 11.97
N GLN A 186 18.39 11.01 11.77
CA GLN A 186 17.81 10.17 12.81
C GLN A 186 18.32 8.73 12.72
N ASP A 187 19.41 8.51 11.98
CA ASP A 187 20.05 7.20 11.77
C ASP A 187 19.06 6.11 11.30
N PRO A 188 18.31 6.35 10.21
CA PRO A 188 17.38 5.35 9.67
C PRO A 188 18.13 4.34 8.80
N ASP A 189 17.69 3.09 8.81
CA ASP A 189 18.04 2.09 7.80
C ASP A 189 16.89 1.91 6.80
N VAL A 190 15.66 1.96 7.33
CA VAL A 190 14.43 1.79 6.57
C VAL A 190 13.50 2.98 6.77
N VAL A 191 12.99 3.53 5.68
CA VAL A 191 12.04 4.65 5.72
C VAL A 191 10.76 4.29 4.98
N LEU A 192 9.60 4.43 5.63
CA LEU A 192 8.29 4.33 4.99
C LEU A 192 7.67 5.72 4.84
N ILE A 193 7.27 6.05 3.63
CA ILE A 193 6.56 7.28 3.28
C ILE A 193 5.13 6.90 2.92
N GLY A 194 4.18 7.29 3.77
CA GLY A 194 2.78 6.87 3.66
C GLY A 194 2.16 7.22 2.31
N GLU A 195 2.44 8.41 1.77
CA GLU A 195 2.01 8.80 0.43
C GLU A 195 2.95 9.85 -0.21
N MET A 196 3.26 9.64 -1.49
CA MET A 196 4.12 10.51 -2.31
C MET A 196 3.25 11.32 -3.27
N ARG A 197 2.72 12.48 -2.81
CA ARG A 197 1.77 13.29 -3.61
C ARG A 197 2.42 14.41 -4.41
N ASP A 198 3.45 15.01 -3.88
CA ASP A 198 4.07 16.24 -4.36
C ASP A 198 5.56 16.06 -4.71
N LEU A 199 6.10 17.05 -5.41
CA LEU A 199 7.48 17.07 -5.86
C LEU A 199 8.48 16.94 -4.71
N GLU A 200 8.29 17.69 -3.61
CA GLU A 200 9.23 17.69 -2.48
C GLU A 200 9.32 16.33 -1.79
N THR A 201 8.18 15.65 -1.64
CA THR A 201 8.12 14.31 -1.06
C THR A 201 8.78 13.28 -1.96
N ILE A 202 8.53 13.34 -3.28
CA ILE A 202 9.13 12.42 -4.26
C ILE A 202 10.64 12.66 -4.36
N GLU A 203 11.10 13.91 -4.43
CA GLU A 203 12.53 14.26 -4.42
C GLU A 203 13.23 13.74 -3.17
N SER A 204 12.60 13.92 -2.00
CA SER A 204 13.14 13.42 -0.73
C SER A 204 13.24 11.90 -0.70
N ALA A 205 12.23 11.19 -1.20
CA ALA A 205 12.24 9.72 -1.30
C ALA A 205 13.38 9.22 -2.19
N LEU A 206 13.56 9.83 -3.36
CA LEU A 206 14.67 9.49 -4.27
C LEU A 206 16.03 9.73 -3.61
N ARG A 207 16.19 10.85 -2.90
CA ARG A 207 17.43 11.20 -2.18
C ARG A 207 17.72 10.21 -1.04
N ILE A 208 16.72 9.83 -0.23
CA ILE A 208 16.88 8.87 0.85
C ILE A 208 17.31 7.51 0.29
N ALA A 209 16.65 7.04 -0.78
CA ALA A 209 17.00 5.79 -1.45
C ALA A 209 18.42 5.82 -2.05
N GLU A 210 18.86 6.95 -2.62
CA GLU A 210 20.19 7.14 -3.20
C GLU A 210 21.30 7.15 -2.14
N THR A 211 21.02 7.70 -0.96
CA THR A 211 21.96 7.76 0.16
C THR A 211 22.11 6.45 0.94
N GLY A 212 21.49 5.37 0.48
CA GLY A 212 21.77 4.03 0.98
C GLY A 212 20.69 3.41 1.86
N HIS A 213 19.51 4.02 1.97
CA HIS A 213 18.41 3.55 2.81
C HIS A 213 17.38 2.76 2.01
N LEU A 214 16.76 1.76 2.61
CA LEU A 214 15.61 1.06 2.02
C LEU A 214 14.37 1.92 2.22
N THR A 215 13.82 2.44 1.13
CA THR A 215 12.74 3.42 1.15
C THR A 215 11.47 2.83 0.53
N PHE A 216 10.39 2.82 1.28
CA PHE A 216 9.05 2.43 0.82
C PHE A 216 8.19 3.66 0.61
N GLY A 217 7.39 3.67 -0.45
CA GLY A 217 6.43 4.74 -0.70
C GLY A 217 5.17 4.27 -1.39
N THR A 218 4.09 5.08 -1.32
CA THR A 218 2.85 4.79 -2.03
C THR A 218 2.50 5.85 -3.06
N LEU A 219 1.81 5.40 -4.12
CA LEU A 219 1.21 6.22 -5.16
C LEU A 219 -0.17 5.63 -5.55
N HIS A 220 -0.96 6.38 -6.32
CA HIS A 220 -2.30 5.96 -6.76
C HIS A 220 -2.35 5.50 -8.23
N THR A 221 -1.24 5.08 -8.77
CA THR A 221 -1.12 4.57 -10.14
C THR A 221 -1.52 3.09 -10.24
N ASN A 222 -1.96 2.66 -11.43
CA ASN A 222 -2.52 1.33 -11.66
C ASN A 222 -1.55 0.38 -12.39
N SER A 223 -0.40 0.84 -12.84
CA SER A 223 0.63 0.01 -13.47
C SER A 223 2.04 0.52 -13.17
N ALA A 224 3.03 -0.35 -13.32
CA ALA A 224 4.44 -0.01 -13.13
C ALA A 224 4.91 1.09 -14.08
N ALA A 225 4.50 1.03 -15.34
CA ALA A 225 4.80 2.06 -16.34
C ALA A 225 4.21 3.44 -15.94
N GLN A 226 2.93 3.47 -15.54
CA GLN A 226 2.31 4.70 -15.04
C GLN A 226 3.00 5.22 -13.77
N THR A 227 3.47 4.33 -12.91
CA THR A 227 4.18 4.71 -11.69
C THR A 227 5.49 5.41 -12.01
N ILE A 228 6.28 4.85 -12.93
CA ILE A 228 7.55 5.46 -13.37
C ILE A 228 7.29 6.84 -13.96
N ASN A 229 6.34 6.95 -14.89
CA ASN A 229 5.98 8.23 -15.49
C ASN A 229 5.52 9.23 -14.42
N ARG A 230 4.64 8.83 -13.49
CA ARG A 230 4.14 9.70 -12.42
C ARG A 230 5.27 10.26 -11.54
N VAL A 231 6.28 9.45 -11.22
CA VAL A 231 7.46 9.90 -10.45
C VAL A 231 8.26 10.94 -11.23
N VAL A 232 8.40 10.77 -12.54
CA VAL A 232 9.19 11.68 -13.39
C VAL A 232 8.41 12.96 -13.72
N ASP A 233 7.12 12.85 -14.03
CA ASP A 233 6.30 13.95 -14.56
C ASP A 233 6.02 15.07 -13.56
N VAL A 234 6.20 14.83 -12.27
CA VAL A 234 6.06 15.90 -11.25
C VAL A 234 7.19 16.90 -11.31
N PHE A 235 8.34 16.55 -11.94
CA PHE A 235 9.50 17.43 -12.07
C PHE A 235 9.42 18.28 -13.34
N PRO A 236 9.99 19.51 -13.31
CA PRO A 236 10.14 20.32 -14.50
C PRO A 236 10.86 19.57 -15.63
N SER A 237 10.48 19.81 -16.89
CA SER A 237 10.95 19.04 -18.05
C SER A 237 12.49 19.00 -18.16
N HIS A 238 13.19 20.09 -17.78
CA HIS A 238 14.64 20.13 -17.83
C HIS A 238 15.34 19.25 -16.80
N GLN A 239 14.63 18.83 -15.73
CA GLN A 239 15.14 17.93 -14.68
C GLN A 239 14.82 16.46 -14.96
N GLN A 240 13.78 16.17 -15.75
CA GLN A 240 13.29 14.82 -15.98
C GLN A 240 14.36 13.82 -16.45
N PRO A 241 15.31 14.15 -17.34
CA PRO A 241 16.37 13.21 -17.71
C PRO A 241 17.24 12.79 -16.53
N GLN A 242 17.58 13.73 -15.63
CA GLN A 242 18.33 13.44 -14.41
C GLN A 242 17.52 12.56 -13.46
N ILE A 243 16.22 12.84 -13.29
CA ILE A 243 15.33 12.04 -12.44
C ILE A 243 15.16 10.61 -12.99
N ARG A 244 15.03 10.43 -14.32
CA ARG A 244 15.02 9.10 -14.94
C ARG A 244 16.32 8.33 -14.64
N ALA A 245 17.46 8.98 -14.77
CA ALA A 245 18.74 8.37 -14.43
C ALA A 245 18.78 7.96 -12.96
N GLN A 246 18.45 8.85 -12.02
CA GLN A 246 18.41 8.60 -10.59
C GLN A 246 17.43 7.46 -10.25
N LEU A 247 16.17 7.53 -10.73
CA LEU A 247 15.17 6.49 -10.53
C LEU A 247 15.66 5.12 -11.05
N SER A 248 16.31 5.08 -12.22
CA SER A 248 16.84 3.85 -12.79
C SER A 248 17.89 3.17 -11.89
N PHE A 249 18.61 3.91 -11.06
CA PHE A 249 19.58 3.36 -10.12
C PHE A 249 18.95 2.91 -8.82
N VAL A 250 18.03 3.69 -8.27
CA VAL A 250 17.50 3.45 -6.91
C VAL A 250 16.29 2.53 -6.88
N LEU A 251 15.55 2.37 -7.99
CA LEU A 251 14.33 1.56 -8.02
C LEU A 251 14.63 0.07 -7.82
N GLU A 252 14.01 -0.55 -6.81
CA GLU A 252 14.14 -1.97 -6.48
C GLU A 252 12.86 -2.78 -6.71
N GLY A 253 11.70 -2.12 -6.69
CA GLY A 253 10.44 -2.79 -6.98
C GLY A 253 9.26 -1.83 -7.13
N ILE A 254 8.30 -2.20 -7.98
CA ILE A 254 6.98 -1.59 -8.04
C ILE A 254 5.94 -2.69 -7.94
N MET A 255 5.01 -2.53 -7.00
CA MET A 255 3.88 -3.43 -6.79
C MET A 255 2.58 -2.66 -6.98
N CYS A 256 1.87 -2.92 -8.08
CA CYS A 256 0.57 -2.31 -8.34
C CYS A 256 -0.52 -3.30 -8.00
N GLN A 257 -1.42 -2.97 -7.08
CA GLN A 257 -2.37 -3.92 -6.52
C GLN A 257 -3.83 -3.45 -6.58
N SER A 258 -4.71 -4.43 -6.66
CA SER A 258 -6.16 -4.25 -6.60
C SER A 258 -6.80 -5.39 -5.84
N LEU A 259 -7.81 -5.08 -5.03
CA LEU A 259 -8.63 -6.08 -4.34
C LEU A 259 -9.88 -6.42 -5.15
N LEU A 260 -10.07 -7.71 -5.40
CA LEU A 260 -11.15 -8.24 -6.22
C LEU A 260 -12.12 -9.08 -5.36
N PRO A 261 -13.43 -9.06 -5.64
CA PRO A 261 -14.37 -9.93 -4.96
C PRO A 261 -14.07 -11.40 -5.27
N LYS A 262 -14.08 -12.24 -4.24
CA LYS A 262 -13.92 -13.71 -4.43
C LYS A 262 -15.13 -14.32 -5.14
N ALA A 263 -14.88 -15.38 -5.91
CA ALA A 263 -15.91 -16.10 -6.65
C ALA A 263 -17.02 -16.68 -5.76
N ASN A 264 -16.72 -16.97 -4.49
CA ASN A 264 -17.71 -17.45 -3.50
C ASN A 264 -18.55 -16.33 -2.89
N GLY A 265 -18.39 -15.08 -3.33
CA GLY A 265 -19.14 -13.92 -2.83
C GLY A 265 -18.72 -13.42 -1.44
N LYS A 266 -17.75 -14.06 -0.77
CA LYS A 266 -17.31 -13.68 0.58
C LYS A 266 -15.84 -13.21 0.59
N GLY A 267 -15.62 -11.97 0.98
CA GLY A 267 -14.30 -11.39 1.10
C GLY A 267 -13.68 -11.03 -0.26
N ARG A 268 -12.39 -10.65 -0.22
CA ARG A 268 -11.64 -10.16 -1.37
C ARG A 268 -10.33 -10.95 -1.51
N VAL A 269 -9.77 -10.93 -2.71
CA VAL A 269 -8.45 -11.47 -3.04
C VAL A 269 -7.65 -10.42 -3.79
N MET A 270 -6.35 -10.39 -3.60
CA MET A 270 -5.47 -9.41 -4.21
C MET A 270 -4.98 -9.90 -5.59
N ALA A 271 -5.13 -9.04 -6.60
CA ALA A 271 -4.39 -9.12 -7.84
C ALA A 271 -3.24 -8.09 -7.79
N MET A 272 -2.06 -8.48 -8.27
CA MET A 272 -0.85 -7.65 -8.18
C MET A 272 -0.03 -7.74 -9.46
N GLU A 273 0.35 -6.57 -9.98
CA GLU A 273 1.42 -6.44 -10.97
C GLU A 273 2.73 -6.19 -10.22
N ILE A 274 3.82 -6.86 -10.62
CA ILE A 274 5.12 -6.75 -9.94
C ILE A 274 6.21 -6.51 -10.97
N LEU A 275 6.90 -5.40 -10.83
CA LEU A 275 8.12 -5.05 -11.55
C LEU A 275 9.33 -5.16 -10.62
N VAL A 276 10.34 -5.94 -11.01
CA VAL A 276 11.66 -5.98 -10.38
C VAL A 276 12.69 -5.52 -11.42
N PRO A 277 13.26 -4.32 -11.30
CA PRO A 277 14.14 -3.76 -12.32
C PRO A 277 15.43 -4.56 -12.48
N ASN A 278 15.62 -5.14 -13.65
CA ASN A 278 16.90 -5.68 -14.12
C ASN A 278 17.67 -4.63 -14.95
N ALA A 279 18.87 -4.95 -15.41
CA ALA A 279 19.70 -4.04 -16.19
C ALA A 279 19.00 -3.48 -17.44
N ALA A 280 18.21 -4.31 -18.14
CA ALA A 280 17.48 -3.91 -19.33
C ALA A 280 16.37 -2.89 -18.97
N ILE A 281 15.57 -3.17 -17.93
CA ILE A 281 14.50 -2.27 -17.47
C ILE A 281 15.10 -0.95 -16.97
N ARG A 282 16.19 -0.98 -16.21
CA ARG A 282 16.90 0.24 -15.77
C ARG A 282 17.34 1.09 -16.97
N ASN A 283 17.77 0.45 -18.07
CA ASN A 283 18.11 1.16 -19.30
C ASN A 283 16.87 1.78 -19.98
N LEU A 284 15.74 1.03 -20.06
CA LEU A 284 14.48 1.56 -20.60
C LEU A 284 13.98 2.78 -19.84
N ILE A 285 14.13 2.79 -18.51
CA ILE A 285 13.77 3.95 -17.68
C ILE A 285 14.63 5.17 -18.05
N ARG A 286 15.97 5.00 -18.16
CA ARG A 286 16.89 6.08 -18.51
C ARG A 286 16.62 6.67 -19.89
N GLU A 287 16.29 5.82 -20.86
CA GLU A 287 16.08 6.20 -22.26
C GLU A 287 14.64 6.66 -22.56
N ASP A 288 13.78 6.82 -21.54
CA ASP A 288 12.36 7.17 -21.71
C ASP A 288 11.56 6.18 -22.57
N LYS A 289 11.96 4.90 -22.53
CA LYS A 289 11.30 3.81 -23.27
C LYS A 289 10.39 2.98 -22.35
N VAL A 290 9.70 3.64 -21.42
CA VAL A 290 8.87 3.00 -20.38
C VAL A 290 7.77 2.12 -20.99
N HIS A 291 7.26 2.45 -22.17
CA HIS A 291 6.26 1.66 -22.91
C HIS A 291 6.71 0.23 -23.26
N GLN A 292 8.03 -0.06 -23.28
CA GLN A 292 8.56 -1.39 -23.53
C GLN A 292 8.67 -2.26 -22.27
N ILE A 293 8.50 -1.70 -21.09
CA ILE A 293 8.66 -2.41 -19.80
C ILE A 293 7.64 -3.55 -19.69
N TYR A 294 6.39 -3.35 -20.14
CA TYR A 294 5.36 -4.37 -20.05
C TYR A 294 5.78 -5.68 -20.73
N SER A 295 6.33 -5.62 -21.93
CA SER A 295 6.82 -6.81 -22.66
C SER A 295 7.97 -7.50 -21.90
N MET A 296 8.84 -6.73 -21.24
CA MET A 296 9.93 -7.29 -20.42
C MET A 296 9.39 -8.00 -19.16
N MET A 297 8.30 -7.50 -18.58
CA MET A 297 7.65 -8.12 -17.43
C MET A 297 7.00 -9.45 -17.79
N GLN A 298 6.36 -9.55 -18.96
CA GLN A 298 5.76 -10.80 -19.47
C GLN A 298 6.75 -11.97 -19.49
N THR A 299 7.99 -11.72 -19.84
CA THR A 299 9.06 -12.74 -19.97
C THR A 299 9.91 -12.85 -18.69
N GLY A 300 9.81 -11.91 -17.77
CA GLY A 300 10.63 -11.83 -16.56
C GLY A 300 10.16 -12.70 -15.38
N GLN A 301 9.05 -13.41 -15.50
CA GLN A 301 8.42 -14.14 -14.40
C GLN A 301 9.35 -15.23 -13.81
N ALA A 302 9.88 -16.10 -14.64
CA ALA A 302 10.67 -17.24 -14.18
C ALA A 302 11.98 -16.84 -13.47
N LYS A 303 12.62 -15.78 -13.93
CA LYS A 303 13.96 -15.39 -13.47
C LYS A 303 13.94 -14.35 -12.33
N TYR A 304 12.98 -13.44 -12.37
CA TYR A 304 12.96 -12.26 -11.47
C TYR A 304 11.71 -12.18 -10.61
N GLY A 305 10.77 -13.11 -10.74
CA GLY A 305 9.50 -13.08 -10.03
C GLY A 305 8.56 -11.97 -10.51
N MET A 306 8.86 -11.31 -11.65
CA MET A 306 7.99 -10.30 -12.23
C MET A 306 6.67 -10.93 -12.68
N GLN A 307 5.59 -10.16 -12.59
CA GLN A 307 4.31 -10.60 -13.14
C GLN A 307 3.51 -9.39 -13.63
N THR A 308 2.83 -9.54 -14.77
CA THR A 308 1.86 -8.55 -15.23
C THR A 308 0.54 -8.69 -14.48
N PHE A 309 -0.28 -7.65 -14.54
CA PHE A 309 -1.59 -7.70 -13.90
C PHE A 309 -2.47 -8.80 -14.53
N ASN A 310 -2.41 -9.01 -15.86
CA ASN A 310 -3.13 -10.07 -16.55
C ASN A 310 -2.65 -11.48 -16.14
N GLN A 311 -1.37 -11.70 -15.93
CA GLN A 311 -0.85 -12.96 -15.38
C GLN A 311 -1.38 -13.25 -13.98
N SER A 312 -1.47 -12.21 -13.14
CA SER A 312 -2.09 -12.31 -11.80
C SER A 312 -3.57 -12.68 -11.89
N LEU A 313 -4.33 -11.99 -12.76
CA LEU A 313 -5.76 -12.27 -12.98
C LEU A 313 -5.99 -13.70 -13.48
N ALA A 314 -5.23 -14.15 -14.47
CA ALA A 314 -5.31 -15.50 -15.00
C ALA A 314 -5.02 -16.57 -13.92
N THR A 315 -3.98 -16.33 -13.10
CA THR A 315 -3.63 -17.21 -11.97
C THR A 315 -4.79 -17.30 -10.95
N LEU A 316 -5.40 -16.18 -10.60
CA LEU A 316 -6.54 -16.15 -9.67
C LEU A 316 -7.78 -16.85 -10.24
N TYR A 317 -8.02 -16.70 -11.56
CA TYR A 317 -9.10 -17.40 -12.26
C TYR A 317 -8.88 -18.92 -12.26
N PHE A 318 -7.70 -19.40 -12.65
CA PHE A 318 -7.40 -20.84 -12.65
C PHE A 318 -7.47 -21.46 -11.25
N LYS A 319 -7.09 -20.72 -10.21
CA LYS A 319 -7.26 -21.12 -8.81
C LYS A 319 -8.72 -21.00 -8.32
N LYS A 320 -9.65 -20.59 -9.19
CA LYS A 320 -11.09 -20.38 -8.86
C LYS A 320 -11.32 -19.36 -7.74
N HIS A 321 -10.38 -18.44 -7.54
CA HIS A 321 -10.53 -17.36 -6.56
C HIS A 321 -11.43 -16.24 -7.06
N ILE A 322 -11.45 -15.99 -8.39
CA ILE A 322 -12.31 -14.99 -9.04
C ILE A 322 -13.05 -15.61 -10.23
N THR A 323 -14.14 -14.99 -10.64
CA THR A 323 -14.87 -15.39 -11.85
C THR A 323 -14.21 -14.79 -13.09
N LEU A 324 -14.48 -15.39 -14.28
CA LEU A 324 -14.01 -14.85 -15.55
C LEU A 324 -14.50 -13.41 -15.77
N GLN A 325 -15.75 -13.15 -15.45
CA GLN A 325 -16.35 -11.82 -15.57
C GLN A 325 -15.58 -10.77 -14.74
N VAL A 326 -15.21 -11.09 -13.50
CA VAL A 326 -14.41 -10.20 -12.64
C VAL A 326 -13.02 -10.00 -13.23
N ALA A 327 -12.39 -11.07 -13.74
CA ALA A 327 -11.06 -10.98 -14.35
C ALA A 327 -11.05 -10.06 -15.58
N LEU A 328 -11.97 -10.27 -16.52
CA LEU A 328 -12.09 -9.45 -17.74
C LEU A 328 -12.46 -8.00 -17.45
N ALA A 329 -13.36 -7.74 -16.51
CA ALA A 329 -13.75 -6.39 -16.11
C ALA A 329 -12.61 -5.57 -15.45
N ARG A 330 -11.58 -6.23 -14.96
CA ARG A 330 -10.42 -5.59 -14.29
C ARG A 330 -9.16 -5.54 -15.13
N SER A 331 -9.13 -6.28 -16.22
CA SER A 331 -8.01 -6.25 -17.15
C SER A 331 -7.95 -4.93 -17.91
N SER A 332 -6.76 -4.39 -18.08
CA SER A 332 -6.49 -3.27 -19.00
C SER A 332 -6.39 -3.72 -20.47
N ASN A 333 -6.17 -5.02 -20.71
CA ASN A 333 -6.15 -5.65 -22.01
C ASN A 333 -6.90 -7.00 -21.95
N PRO A 334 -8.26 -6.98 -22.08
CA PRO A 334 -9.09 -8.17 -21.97
C PRO A 334 -8.77 -9.24 -23.02
N ASP A 335 -8.40 -8.84 -24.24
CA ASP A 335 -8.09 -9.77 -25.35
C ASP A 335 -6.84 -10.61 -25.01
N GLU A 336 -5.79 -9.98 -24.53
CA GLU A 336 -4.58 -10.65 -24.03
C GLU A 336 -4.92 -11.62 -22.89
N LEU A 337 -5.74 -11.19 -21.91
CA LEU A 337 -6.14 -12.06 -20.83
C LEU A 337 -6.94 -13.27 -21.32
N GLN A 338 -7.83 -13.10 -22.27
CA GLN A 338 -8.63 -14.16 -22.85
C GLN A 338 -7.75 -15.16 -23.61
N GLU A 339 -6.73 -14.68 -24.33
CA GLU A 339 -5.73 -15.54 -24.98
C GLU A 339 -4.91 -16.33 -23.96
N MET A 340 -4.44 -15.69 -22.87
CA MET A 340 -3.74 -16.38 -21.78
C MET A 340 -4.60 -17.49 -21.18
N ILE A 341 -5.87 -17.22 -20.93
CA ILE A 341 -6.80 -18.21 -20.35
C ILE A 341 -7.04 -19.36 -21.32
N SER A 342 -7.19 -19.10 -22.62
CA SER A 342 -7.42 -20.14 -23.64
C SER A 342 -6.21 -21.07 -23.82
N ARG A 343 -4.99 -20.58 -23.63
CA ARG A 343 -3.75 -21.38 -23.65
C ARG A 343 -3.59 -22.31 -22.44
N GLY A 344 -4.38 -22.08 -21.37
CA GLY A 344 -4.42 -22.92 -20.16
C GLY A 344 -3.35 -22.60 -19.12
N ALA A 345 -3.51 -23.20 -17.94
CA ALA A 345 -2.69 -22.92 -16.74
C ALA A 345 -1.19 -23.25 -16.91
N GLY A 346 -0.81 -24.09 -17.85
CA GLY A 346 0.58 -24.50 -18.10
C GLY A 346 1.51 -23.37 -18.56
N VAL A 347 0.95 -22.27 -19.08
CA VAL A 347 1.72 -21.10 -19.54
C VAL A 347 2.16 -20.21 -18.37
N LEU A 348 1.54 -20.35 -17.21
CA LEU A 348 1.74 -19.47 -16.03
C LEU A 348 2.65 -20.07 -14.96
N THR A 349 3.00 -21.34 -15.07
CA THR A 349 3.96 -22.00 -14.15
C THR A 349 5.37 -21.88 -14.70
N PRO A 350 6.35 -21.34 -13.94
CA PRO A 350 7.75 -21.49 -14.29
C PRO A 350 8.06 -22.98 -14.40
N GLN A 351 8.57 -23.45 -15.54
CA GLN A 351 9.09 -24.80 -15.64
C GLN A 351 10.35 -24.91 -14.78
N ASN A 352 10.21 -25.22 -13.51
CA ASN A 352 11.26 -25.78 -12.69
C ASN A 352 11.46 -27.25 -13.11
N THR A 353 12.03 -27.46 -14.29
CA THR A 353 12.64 -28.74 -14.65
C THR A 353 14.09 -28.66 -14.21
N PRO A 354 14.52 -29.40 -13.18
CA PRO A 354 15.96 -29.53 -12.92
C PRO A 354 16.65 -30.08 -14.19
N PRO A 355 17.86 -29.62 -14.53
CA PRO A 355 18.59 -30.17 -15.68
C PRO A 355 18.73 -31.68 -15.48
N SER A 356 18.22 -32.43 -16.43
CA SER A 356 18.40 -33.88 -16.49
C SER A 356 19.90 -34.17 -16.39
N ALA A 357 20.30 -34.90 -15.35
CA ALA A 357 21.66 -35.40 -15.21
C ALA A 357 21.98 -36.24 -16.43
N GLY A 358 22.78 -35.69 -17.34
CA GLY A 358 23.27 -36.37 -18.52
C GLY A 358 24.01 -37.63 -18.09
N SER A 359 23.48 -38.77 -18.48
CA SER A 359 24.16 -40.07 -18.38
C SER A 359 25.51 -39.99 -19.12
N ARG A 360 26.61 -39.99 -18.37
CA ARG A 360 27.94 -40.20 -18.94
C ARG A 360 27.99 -41.62 -19.51
N PRO A 361 28.41 -41.83 -20.77
CA PRO A 361 28.66 -43.15 -21.26
C PRO A 361 29.86 -43.76 -20.51
N ARG A 362 29.68 -44.97 -19.96
CA ARG A 362 30.78 -45.81 -19.49
C ARG A 362 31.58 -46.23 -20.70
N THR A 363 32.80 -45.76 -20.78
CA THR A 363 33.81 -46.38 -21.67
C THR A 363 34.41 -47.57 -20.95
N ALA A 364 34.44 -48.70 -21.64
CA ALA A 364 35.07 -49.95 -21.26
C ALA A 364 36.61 -49.83 -21.21
#